data_da32217482f4bc446e1fc9ce1fc2131d
#
_entry.id   da32217482f4bc446e1fc9ce1fc2131d
#
_cell.length_a   1.000
_cell.length_b   1.000
_cell.length_c   1.000
_cell.angle_alpha   90.00
_cell.angle_beta   90.00
_cell.angle_gamma   90.00
#
_symmetry.space_group_name_H-M   'P 1'
#
loop_
_entity.id
_entity.type
_entity.pdbx_description
1 polymer ?
#
loop_
_entity_poly.entity_id
_entity_poly.type
_entity_poly.pdbx_seq_one_letter_code
_entity_poly.pdbx_strand_id
1 'polypeptide(L)'
;VDIAIQAEGLRKRYGGKEIKNALNGVDLIVPAGTVFGLLGPNGAGKTTTVRILATLLTADEGEATVAGFDVRRQSKEVRRRIGLTGQYAAVDERLTGRENLRLIGTLYHLGKTATRARADELLELLDLTDAANRAVKTYSGGMRRRLDLAASLIAEPPVLFLDEPTTGLDLTSRLTLWDVIRTQVGRGVTVLLTTQYLEEADQLADRIAVIDDGAVVAEGTPDQLKDRVGDDRMRVTAAKVEDLTQLTKVLGRFTSDQPLVDEEQRTVSVPMTDGIGGIASVSAELAAAGIPVSDFQVSRPSMDEVFLSLTDKAATRPENEGAAA
;
A
#
# COMPACT_ATOMS: atom_id res chain seq x y z
N VAL A 1 2.27 -13.71 -18.79
CA VAL A 1 1.46 -13.10 -17.70
C VAL A 1 0.62 -12.02 -18.34
N ASP A 2 -0.72 -12.11 -18.19
CA ASP A 2 -1.61 -11.07 -18.69
C ASP A 2 -1.40 -9.78 -17.87
N ILE A 3 -1.36 -8.63 -18.56
CA ILE A 3 -1.18 -7.32 -17.94
C ILE A 3 -2.55 -6.65 -17.81
N ALA A 4 -2.92 -6.30 -16.59
CA ALA A 4 -4.18 -5.62 -16.31
C ALA A 4 -4.06 -4.09 -16.41
N ILE A 5 -2.90 -3.53 -16.00
CA ILE A 5 -2.64 -2.10 -16.08
C ILE A 5 -1.21 -1.92 -16.59
N GLN A 6 -1.04 -1.05 -17.59
CA GLN A 6 0.25 -0.61 -18.08
C GLN A 6 0.24 0.91 -18.19
N ALA A 7 1.31 1.54 -17.74
CA ALA A 7 1.54 2.97 -17.87
C ALA A 7 3.00 3.21 -18.26
N GLU A 8 3.22 4.14 -19.19
CA GLU A 8 4.54 4.48 -19.71
C GLU A 8 4.71 5.99 -19.75
N GLY A 9 5.71 6.49 -19.05
CA GLY A 9 6.14 7.88 -19.06
C GLY A 9 5.07 8.87 -18.62
N LEU A 10 4.16 8.50 -17.69
CA LEU A 10 3.07 9.38 -17.29
C LEU A 10 3.60 10.65 -16.63
N ARG A 11 3.24 11.81 -17.19
CA ARG A 11 3.55 13.11 -16.62
C ARG A 11 2.28 13.90 -16.35
N LYS A 12 2.29 14.65 -15.24
CA LYS A 12 1.19 15.54 -14.90
C LYS A 12 1.69 16.77 -14.16
N ARG A 13 1.29 17.94 -14.65
CA ARG A 13 1.58 19.24 -14.06
C ARG A 13 0.27 19.91 -13.64
N TYR A 14 0.26 20.47 -12.46
CA TYR A 14 -0.82 21.33 -12.03
C TYR A 14 -0.35 22.78 -12.14
N GLY A 15 -1.10 23.57 -12.94
CA GLY A 15 -0.83 24.99 -13.12
C GLY A 15 -1.51 25.83 -12.04
N GLY A 16 -0.79 26.86 -11.54
CA GLY A 16 -1.23 27.87 -10.61
C GLY A 16 -0.24 29.02 -10.61
N LYS A 17 -0.08 29.73 -9.47
CA LYS A 17 1.01 30.71 -9.31
C LYS A 17 2.40 30.04 -9.37
N GLU A 18 2.47 28.78 -9.00
CA GLU A 18 3.64 27.90 -9.13
C GLU A 18 3.22 26.63 -9.88
N ILE A 19 4.06 26.19 -10.82
CA ILE A 19 3.85 24.92 -11.54
C ILE A 19 4.37 23.81 -10.63
N LYS A 20 3.47 22.89 -10.22
CA LYS A 20 3.84 21.70 -9.47
C LYS A 20 3.78 20.49 -10.39
N ASN A 21 4.91 19.80 -10.55
CA ASN A 21 4.94 18.51 -11.21
C ASN A 21 4.38 17.46 -10.23
N ALA A 22 3.25 16.87 -10.57
CA ALA A 22 2.65 15.82 -9.76
C ALA A 22 3.10 14.43 -10.20
N LEU A 23 3.43 14.26 -11.49
CA LEU A 23 4.05 13.06 -12.05
C LEU A 23 5.19 13.45 -12.97
N ASN A 24 6.31 12.75 -12.85
CA ASN A 24 7.58 13.02 -13.54
C ASN A 24 8.05 11.86 -14.43
N GLY A 25 7.12 11.13 -15.05
CA GLY A 25 7.43 9.97 -15.88
C GLY A 25 7.23 8.66 -15.11
N VAL A 26 5.98 8.41 -14.69
CA VAL A 26 5.64 7.17 -13.96
C VAL A 26 5.44 6.04 -14.97
N ASP A 27 6.19 4.96 -14.75
CA ASP A 27 6.05 3.67 -15.44
C ASP A 27 5.49 2.64 -14.47
N LEU A 28 4.48 1.87 -14.89
CA LEU A 28 3.86 0.82 -14.08
C LEU A 28 3.44 -0.35 -14.95
N ILE A 29 3.68 -1.58 -14.48
CA ILE A 29 3.16 -2.81 -15.07
C ILE A 29 2.51 -3.63 -13.96
N VAL A 30 1.17 -3.76 -14.02
CA VAL A 30 0.39 -4.50 -13.03
C VAL A 30 -0.10 -5.81 -13.65
N PRO A 31 0.37 -6.96 -13.17
CA PRO A 31 -0.12 -8.27 -13.62
C PRO A 31 -1.58 -8.47 -13.26
N ALA A 32 -2.32 -9.18 -14.11
CA ALA A 32 -3.71 -9.53 -13.84
C ALA A 32 -3.83 -10.48 -12.62
N GLY A 33 -4.88 -10.28 -11.81
CA GLY A 33 -5.18 -11.13 -10.65
C GLY A 33 -4.22 -10.94 -9.47
N THR A 34 -3.58 -9.77 -9.34
CA THR A 34 -2.66 -9.45 -8.26
C THR A 34 -3.09 -8.19 -7.49
N VAL A 35 -2.56 -8.04 -6.28
CA VAL A 35 -2.56 -6.76 -5.54
C VAL A 35 -1.26 -6.03 -5.84
N PHE A 36 -1.36 -4.88 -6.45
CA PHE A 36 -0.21 -4.00 -6.68
C PHE A 36 -0.31 -2.77 -5.78
N GLY A 37 0.66 -2.61 -4.89
CA GLY A 37 0.75 -1.48 -3.97
C GLY A 37 1.49 -0.29 -4.59
N LEU A 38 0.90 0.91 -4.55
CA LEU A 38 1.56 2.16 -4.86
C LEU A 38 1.81 2.91 -3.55
N LEU A 39 3.02 2.79 -3.03
CA LEU A 39 3.43 3.29 -1.72
C LEU A 39 4.17 4.63 -1.86
N GLY A 40 3.98 5.55 -0.94
CA GLY A 40 4.71 6.82 -0.94
C GLY A 40 4.11 7.85 0.01
N PRO A 41 4.81 8.96 0.27
CA PRO A 41 4.33 10.01 1.15
C PRO A 41 3.14 10.77 0.55
N ASN A 42 2.54 11.64 1.35
CA ASN A 42 1.49 12.53 0.86
C ASN A 42 2.06 13.50 -0.18
N GLY A 43 1.38 13.62 -1.32
CA GLY A 43 1.82 14.46 -2.41
C GLY A 43 2.81 13.83 -3.39
N ALA A 44 3.23 12.57 -3.19
CA ALA A 44 4.15 11.86 -4.08
C ALA A 44 3.59 11.54 -5.48
N GLY A 45 2.27 11.70 -5.70
CA GLY A 45 1.65 11.43 -7.00
C GLY A 45 0.71 10.23 -7.04
N LYS A 46 0.55 9.46 -5.95
CA LYS A 46 -0.31 8.25 -5.88
C LYS A 46 -1.72 8.47 -6.40
N THR A 47 -2.47 9.38 -5.77
CA THR A 47 -3.86 9.72 -6.18
C THR A 47 -3.93 10.28 -7.59
N THR A 48 -2.91 11.03 -8.05
CA THR A 48 -2.85 11.53 -9.42
C THR A 48 -2.73 10.39 -10.42
N THR A 49 -1.88 9.41 -10.14
CA THR A 49 -1.73 8.19 -10.95
C THR A 49 -3.05 7.43 -11.03
N VAL A 50 -3.68 7.15 -9.90
CA VAL A 50 -5.00 6.47 -9.87
C VAL A 50 -6.05 7.24 -10.67
N ARG A 51 -6.13 8.56 -10.52
CA ARG A 51 -7.09 9.38 -11.27
C ARG A 51 -6.88 9.35 -12.78
N ILE A 52 -5.63 9.28 -13.24
CA ILE A 52 -5.32 9.14 -14.67
C ILE A 52 -5.76 7.76 -15.17
N LEU A 53 -5.37 6.70 -14.47
CA LEU A 53 -5.71 5.31 -14.83
C LEU A 53 -7.22 5.07 -14.78
N ALA A 54 -7.93 5.67 -13.82
CA ALA A 54 -9.38 5.63 -13.71
C ALA A 54 -10.12 6.59 -14.67
N THR A 55 -9.40 7.25 -15.58
CA THR A 55 -9.94 8.20 -16.57
C THR A 55 -10.61 9.45 -15.99
N LEU A 56 -10.34 9.79 -14.74
CA LEU A 56 -10.84 11.01 -14.08
C LEU A 56 -9.96 12.23 -14.33
N LEU A 57 -8.74 12.02 -14.79
CA LEU A 57 -7.76 13.04 -15.10
C LEU A 57 -7.01 12.65 -16.38
N THR A 58 -6.69 13.63 -17.21
CA THR A 58 -5.87 13.40 -18.40
C THR A 58 -4.40 13.67 -18.08
N ALA A 59 -3.51 12.74 -18.41
CA ALA A 59 -2.07 12.96 -18.35
C ALA A 59 -1.68 14.02 -19.39
N ASP A 60 -0.63 14.79 -19.09
CA ASP A 60 -0.08 15.78 -20.03
C ASP A 60 0.82 15.07 -21.06
N GLU A 61 1.57 14.05 -20.62
CA GLU A 61 2.43 13.20 -21.46
C GLU A 61 2.34 11.75 -21.00
N GLY A 62 2.77 10.81 -21.84
CA GLY A 62 2.74 9.38 -21.59
C GLY A 62 1.44 8.72 -22.01
N GLU A 63 1.42 7.40 -21.92
CA GLU A 63 0.30 6.55 -22.32
C GLU A 63 -0.04 5.54 -21.21
N ALA A 64 -1.29 5.11 -21.14
CA ALA A 64 -1.68 4.04 -20.24
C ALA A 64 -2.83 3.22 -20.79
N THR A 65 -2.85 1.93 -20.43
CA THR A 65 -3.94 1.01 -20.70
C THR A 65 -4.42 0.37 -19.42
N VAL A 66 -5.73 0.14 -19.32
CA VAL A 66 -6.38 -0.56 -18.21
C VAL A 66 -7.34 -1.58 -18.79
N ALA A 67 -7.24 -2.84 -18.34
CA ALA A 67 -8.01 -3.97 -18.87
C ALA A 67 -7.95 -4.06 -20.41
N GLY A 68 -6.78 -3.75 -21.01
CA GLY A 68 -6.55 -3.77 -22.45
C GLY A 68 -7.05 -2.54 -23.22
N PHE A 69 -7.57 -1.51 -22.55
CA PHE A 69 -8.14 -0.30 -23.18
C PHE A 69 -7.31 0.94 -22.84
N ASP A 70 -7.04 1.77 -23.86
CA ASP A 70 -6.39 3.06 -23.71
C ASP A 70 -7.24 4.02 -22.86
N VAL A 71 -6.64 4.57 -21.80
CA VAL A 71 -7.36 5.41 -20.83
C VAL A 71 -7.85 6.72 -21.41
N ARG A 72 -7.20 7.24 -22.47
CA ARG A 72 -7.53 8.49 -23.11
C ARG A 72 -8.53 8.29 -24.25
N ARG A 73 -8.24 7.33 -25.15
CA ARG A 73 -9.02 7.11 -26.37
C ARG A 73 -10.26 6.26 -26.14
N GLN A 74 -10.21 5.33 -25.18
CA GLN A 74 -11.26 4.35 -24.88
C GLN A 74 -11.79 4.47 -23.43
N SER A 75 -11.82 5.69 -22.90
CA SER A 75 -12.19 5.96 -21.50
C SER A 75 -13.54 5.37 -21.07
N LYS A 76 -14.52 5.26 -21.98
CA LYS A 76 -15.82 4.64 -21.69
C LYS A 76 -15.68 3.13 -21.45
N GLU A 77 -14.82 2.45 -22.21
CA GLU A 77 -14.56 1.02 -22.05
C GLU A 77 -13.79 0.72 -20.77
N VAL A 78 -12.82 1.60 -20.41
CA VAL A 78 -12.13 1.52 -19.12
C VAL A 78 -13.12 1.65 -17.97
N ARG A 79 -13.98 2.69 -17.95
CA ARG A 79 -14.94 2.92 -16.87
C ARG A 79 -15.95 1.79 -16.66
N ARG A 80 -16.24 1.00 -17.67
CA ARG A 80 -17.10 -0.19 -17.54
C ARG A 80 -16.41 -1.39 -16.89
N ARG A 81 -15.07 -1.36 -16.80
CA ARG A 81 -14.23 -2.47 -16.35
C ARG A 81 -13.48 -2.18 -15.05
N ILE A 82 -13.72 -1.02 -14.48
CA ILE A 82 -13.07 -0.63 -13.23
C ILE A 82 -14.08 -0.39 -12.12
N GLY A 83 -13.67 -0.75 -10.90
CA GLY A 83 -14.22 -0.20 -9.67
C GLY A 83 -13.24 0.82 -9.11
N LEU A 84 -13.75 1.84 -8.46
CA LEU A 84 -12.93 2.86 -7.82
C LEU A 84 -13.50 3.21 -6.45
N THR A 85 -12.65 3.13 -5.44
CA THR A 85 -12.93 3.67 -4.10
C THR A 85 -11.97 4.83 -3.87
N GLY A 86 -12.50 6.04 -3.79
CA GLY A 86 -11.71 7.26 -3.60
C GLY A 86 -11.54 7.63 -2.12
N GLN A 87 -10.89 8.77 -1.84
CA GLN A 87 -10.76 9.31 -0.48
C GLN A 87 -12.09 9.67 0.18
N TYR A 88 -13.11 10.02 -0.62
CA TYR A 88 -14.45 10.31 -0.17
C TYR A 88 -15.41 9.23 -0.67
N ALA A 89 -16.24 8.72 0.24
CA ALA A 89 -17.24 7.73 -0.10
C ALA A 89 -18.22 8.27 -1.14
N ALA A 90 -18.45 7.51 -2.22
CA ALA A 90 -19.37 7.87 -3.31
C ALA A 90 -20.83 7.50 -3.00
N VAL A 91 -21.17 7.27 -1.74
CA VAL A 91 -22.51 6.86 -1.29
C VAL A 91 -23.34 8.04 -0.82
N ASP A 92 -24.64 8.03 -1.13
CA ASP A 92 -25.58 9.05 -0.65
C ASP A 92 -25.96 8.76 0.82
N GLU A 93 -25.67 9.72 1.70
CA GLU A 93 -25.92 9.59 3.13
C GLU A 93 -27.41 9.53 3.51
N ARG A 94 -28.32 9.99 2.63
CA ARG A 94 -29.78 9.98 2.85
C ARG A 94 -30.39 8.63 2.53
N LEU A 95 -29.76 7.87 1.65
CA LEU A 95 -30.21 6.53 1.29
C LEU A 95 -29.70 5.50 2.32
N THR A 96 -30.38 4.37 2.36
CA THR A 96 -29.89 3.20 3.09
C THR A 96 -28.73 2.54 2.36
N GLY A 97 -27.95 1.69 3.04
CA GLY A 97 -26.87 0.93 2.40
C GLY A 97 -27.38 0.13 1.20
N ARG A 98 -28.52 -0.54 1.36
CA ARG A 98 -29.17 -1.34 0.30
C ARG A 98 -29.62 -0.47 -0.90
N GLU A 99 -30.19 0.69 -0.64
CA GLU A 99 -30.62 1.61 -1.70
C GLU A 99 -29.44 2.17 -2.48
N ASN A 100 -28.34 2.50 -1.81
CA ASN A 100 -27.11 2.92 -2.46
C ASN A 100 -26.60 1.87 -3.46
N LEU A 101 -26.46 0.62 -3.03
CA LEU A 101 -25.98 -0.45 -3.91
C LEU A 101 -26.95 -0.69 -5.08
N ARG A 102 -28.26 -0.63 -4.84
CA ARG A 102 -29.26 -0.75 -5.91
C ARG A 102 -29.19 0.41 -6.90
N LEU A 103 -28.99 1.63 -6.42
CA LEU A 103 -28.83 2.79 -7.29
C LEU A 103 -27.62 2.61 -8.22
N ILE A 104 -26.47 2.23 -7.66
CA ILE A 104 -25.25 2.03 -8.43
C ILE A 104 -25.40 0.87 -9.41
N GLY A 105 -25.96 -0.26 -9.00
CA GLY A 105 -26.24 -1.38 -9.91
C GLY A 105 -27.18 -1.00 -11.07
N THR A 106 -28.13 -0.09 -10.81
CA THR A 106 -28.99 0.47 -11.86
C THR A 106 -28.21 1.36 -12.83
N LEU A 107 -27.28 2.18 -12.33
CA LEU A 107 -26.41 3.02 -13.16
C LEU A 107 -25.47 2.20 -14.06
N TYR A 108 -25.06 1.03 -13.58
CA TYR A 108 -24.30 0.05 -14.39
C TYR A 108 -25.20 -0.82 -15.29
N HIS A 109 -26.50 -0.54 -15.34
CA HIS A 109 -27.49 -1.28 -16.15
C HIS A 109 -27.60 -2.78 -15.81
N LEU A 110 -27.27 -3.17 -14.58
CA LEU A 110 -27.56 -4.50 -14.08
C LEU A 110 -29.07 -4.66 -13.92
N GLY A 111 -29.64 -5.74 -14.39
CA GLY A 111 -31.09 -6.00 -14.26
C GLY A 111 -31.53 -5.98 -12.77
N LYS A 112 -32.79 -5.62 -12.48
CA LYS A 112 -33.31 -5.47 -11.09
C LYS A 112 -33.04 -6.69 -10.20
N THR A 113 -33.21 -7.91 -10.72
CA THR A 113 -32.98 -9.15 -9.97
C THR A 113 -31.50 -9.35 -9.66
N ALA A 114 -30.62 -9.18 -10.65
CA ALA A 114 -29.18 -9.29 -10.48
C ALA A 114 -28.64 -8.25 -9.49
N THR A 115 -29.06 -6.98 -9.65
CA THR A 115 -28.69 -5.89 -8.74
C THR A 115 -29.10 -6.20 -7.29
N ARG A 116 -30.30 -6.76 -7.08
CA ARG A 116 -30.77 -7.09 -5.73
C ARG A 116 -29.93 -8.21 -5.11
N ALA A 117 -29.73 -9.30 -5.83
CA ALA A 117 -28.94 -10.43 -5.35
C ALA A 117 -27.50 -9.99 -5.04
N ARG A 118 -26.89 -9.21 -5.94
CA ARG A 118 -25.52 -8.72 -5.75
C ARG A 118 -25.41 -7.74 -4.58
N ALA A 119 -26.39 -6.86 -4.38
CA ALA A 119 -26.41 -5.95 -3.24
C ALA A 119 -26.50 -6.72 -1.91
N ASP A 120 -27.33 -7.76 -1.85
CA ASP A 120 -27.46 -8.60 -0.65
C ASP A 120 -26.16 -9.37 -0.36
N GLU A 121 -25.54 -9.97 -1.38
CA GLU A 121 -24.24 -10.63 -1.28
C GLU A 121 -23.13 -9.70 -0.75
N LEU A 122 -23.04 -8.49 -1.29
CA LEU A 122 -22.00 -7.53 -0.90
C LEU A 122 -22.23 -6.97 0.52
N LEU A 123 -23.49 -6.79 0.94
CA LEU A 123 -23.81 -6.40 2.30
C LEU A 123 -23.42 -7.49 3.31
N GLU A 124 -23.60 -8.76 2.96
CA GLU A 124 -23.17 -9.90 3.77
C GLU A 124 -21.63 -10.00 3.80
N LEU A 125 -20.99 -9.96 2.63
CA LEU A 125 -19.52 -10.05 2.51
C LEU A 125 -18.79 -8.98 3.33
N LEU A 126 -19.38 -7.79 3.45
CA LEU A 126 -18.79 -6.63 4.13
C LEU A 126 -19.35 -6.40 5.55
N ASP A 127 -20.07 -7.38 6.10
CA ASP A 127 -20.66 -7.33 7.44
C ASP A 127 -21.51 -6.05 7.67
N LEU A 128 -22.41 -5.80 6.72
CA LEU A 128 -23.33 -4.66 6.74
C LEU A 128 -24.81 -5.07 6.72
N THR A 129 -25.10 -6.36 6.85
CA THR A 129 -26.47 -6.91 6.75
C THR A 129 -27.41 -6.28 7.77
N ASP A 130 -27.01 -6.16 9.03
CA ASP A 130 -27.84 -5.58 10.10
C ASP A 130 -28.10 -4.09 9.93
N ALA A 131 -27.18 -3.41 9.23
CA ALA A 131 -27.30 -1.99 8.95
C ALA A 131 -27.88 -1.69 7.56
N ALA A 132 -28.11 -2.70 6.74
CA ALA A 132 -28.48 -2.57 5.33
C ALA A 132 -29.65 -1.62 5.05
N ASN A 133 -30.62 -1.59 5.97
CA ASN A 133 -31.84 -0.78 5.85
C ASN A 133 -31.83 0.51 6.70
N ARG A 134 -30.66 0.86 7.29
CA ARG A 134 -30.45 2.13 7.97
C ARG A 134 -29.89 3.17 7.01
N ALA A 135 -30.23 4.43 7.20
CA ALA A 135 -29.67 5.53 6.41
C ALA A 135 -28.14 5.64 6.68
N VAL A 136 -27.36 5.81 5.60
CA VAL A 136 -25.89 5.83 5.65
C VAL A 136 -25.33 6.95 6.53
N LYS A 137 -26.06 8.06 6.72
CA LYS A 137 -25.70 9.11 7.68
C LYS A 137 -25.52 8.58 9.12
N THR A 138 -26.12 7.43 9.47
CA THR A 138 -26.01 6.79 10.79
C THR A 138 -24.88 5.76 10.88
N TYR A 139 -24.14 5.54 9.80
CA TYR A 139 -23.05 4.60 9.75
C TYR A 139 -21.80 5.18 10.44
N SER A 140 -20.98 4.33 11.04
CA SER A 140 -19.63 4.68 11.44
C SER A 140 -18.75 4.95 10.19
N GLY A 141 -17.58 5.56 10.37
CA GLY A 141 -16.63 5.74 9.29
C GLY A 141 -16.24 4.43 8.61
N GLY A 142 -15.97 3.38 9.41
CA GLY A 142 -15.66 2.05 8.90
C GLY A 142 -16.80 1.42 8.11
N MET A 143 -18.04 1.57 8.58
CA MET A 143 -19.22 1.08 7.85
C MET A 143 -19.41 1.81 6.51
N ARG A 144 -19.19 3.13 6.48
CA ARG A 144 -19.26 3.91 5.23
C ARG A 144 -18.19 3.46 4.25
N ARG A 145 -16.97 3.21 4.71
CA ARG A 145 -15.86 2.75 3.89
C ARG A 145 -16.11 1.36 3.31
N ARG A 146 -16.65 0.45 4.14
CA ARG A 146 -17.06 -0.88 3.67
C ARG A 146 -18.18 -0.81 2.64
N LEU A 147 -19.16 0.07 2.82
CA LEU A 147 -20.22 0.30 1.84
C LEU A 147 -19.68 0.90 0.53
N ASP A 148 -18.71 1.81 0.59
CA ASP A 148 -18.06 2.39 -0.59
C ASP A 148 -17.29 1.32 -1.38
N LEU A 149 -16.60 0.41 -0.69
CA LEU A 149 -16.00 -0.76 -1.33
C LEU A 149 -17.07 -1.67 -1.97
N ALA A 150 -18.20 -1.93 -1.28
CA ALA A 150 -19.31 -2.69 -1.85
C ALA A 150 -19.83 -2.04 -3.14
N ALA A 151 -19.94 -0.72 -3.13
CA ALA A 151 -20.37 0.07 -4.28
C ALA A 151 -19.44 -0.09 -5.49
N SER A 152 -18.14 -0.12 -5.26
CA SER A 152 -17.12 -0.31 -6.31
C SER A 152 -17.12 -1.73 -6.88
N LEU A 153 -17.60 -2.71 -6.11
CA LEU A 153 -17.66 -4.13 -6.49
C LEU A 153 -19.00 -4.56 -7.12
N ILE A 154 -19.99 -3.69 -7.17
CA ILE A 154 -21.36 -4.04 -7.60
C ILE A 154 -21.41 -4.57 -9.05
N ALA A 155 -20.56 -4.04 -9.92
CA ALA A 155 -20.47 -4.39 -11.34
C ALA A 155 -19.47 -5.51 -11.66
N GLU A 156 -18.90 -6.16 -10.64
CA GLU A 156 -17.87 -7.20 -10.78
C GLU A 156 -16.71 -6.79 -11.70
N PRO A 157 -16.06 -5.66 -11.39
CA PRO A 157 -15.01 -5.15 -12.26
C PRO A 157 -13.78 -6.07 -12.26
N PRO A 158 -13.10 -6.31 -13.41
CA PRO A 158 -11.84 -7.03 -13.43
C PRO A 158 -10.66 -6.24 -12.82
N VAL A 159 -10.79 -4.92 -12.70
CA VAL A 159 -9.76 -4.06 -12.09
C VAL A 159 -10.40 -3.16 -11.04
N LEU A 160 -9.80 -3.13 -9.85
CA LEU A 160 -10.24 -2.32 -8.71
C LEU A 160 -9.14 -1.34 -8.30
N PHE A 161 -9.48 -0.06 -8.26
CA PHE A 161 -8.63 1.00 -7.72
C PHE A 161 -9.07 1.34 -6.31
N LEU A 162 -8.14 1.28 -5.36
CA LEU A 162 -8.37 1.60 -3.95
C LEU A 162 -7.42 2.73 -3.54
N ASP A 163 -7.95 3.94 -3.40
CA ASP A 163 -7.15 5.11 -3.02
C ASP A 163 -7.23 5.33 -1.51
N GLU A 164 -6.17 4.91 -0.79
CA GLU A 164 -6.04 4.94 0.67
C GLU A 164 -7.24 4.33 1.41
N PRO A 165 -7.59 3.05 1.14
CA PRO A 165 -8.87 2.46 1.57
C PRO A 165 -9.02 2.33 3.08
N THR A 166 -7.94 2.28 3.85
CA THR A 166 -7.94 2.02 5.30
C THR A 166 -7.72 3.27 6.14
N THR A 167 -7.55 4.43 5.52
CA THR A 167 -7.33 5.68 6.25
C THR A 167 -8.49 5.98 7.20
N GLY A 168 -8.16 6.18 8.49
CA GLY A 168 -9.14 6.50 9.54
C GLY A 168 -9.98 5.31 10.03
N LEU A 169 -9.64 4.08 9.63
CA LEU A 169 -10.29 2.87 10.14
C LEU A 169 -9.62 2.37 11.43
N ASP A 170 -10.44 1.80 12.31
CA ASP A 170 -9.95 0.96 13.41
C ASP A 170 -9.35 -0.35 12.89
N LEU A 171 -8.60 -1.04 13.75
CA LEU A 171 -7.90 -2.28 13.37
C LEU A 171 -8.85 -3.36 12.83
N THR A 172 -10.01 -3.56 13.48
CA THR A 172 -10.97 -4.59 13.08
C THR A 172 -11.54 -4.30 11.70
N SER A 173 -11.95 -3.05 11.44
CA SER A 173 -12.45 -2.62 10.13
C SER A 173 -11.39 -2.76 9.03
N ARG A 174 -10.12 -2.47 9.34
CA ARG A 174 -8.99 -2.64 8.43
C ARG A 174 -8.77 -4.11 8.05
N LEU A 175 -8.72 -5.00 9.04
CA LEU A 175 -8.55 -6.44 8.80
C LEU A 175 -9.70 -7.02 7.94
N THR A 176 -10.94 -6.66 8.25
CA THR A 176 -12.10 -7.07 7.46
C THR A 176 -11.97 -6.62 6.00
N LEU A 177 -11.52 -5.38 5.77
CA LEU A 177 -11.34 -4.85 4.44
C LEU A 177 -10.21 -5.57 3.68
N TRP A 178 -9.13 -5.91 4.35
CA TRP A 178 -8.03 -6.70 3.77
C TRP A 178 -8.49 -8.11 3.34
N ASP A 179 -9.30 -8.78 4.16
CA ASP A 179 -9.84 -10.10 3.83
C ASP A 179 -10.77 -10.06 2.61
N VAL A 180 -11.56 -9.00 2.48
CA VAL A 180 -12.39 -8.78 1.29
C VAL A 180 -11.51 -8.56 0.05
N ILE A 181 -10.45 -7.75 0.14
CA ILE A 181 -9.51 -7.54 -0.96
C ILE A 181 -8.88 -8.87 -1.40
N ARG A 182 -8.36 -9.67 -0.46
CA ARG A 182 -7.79 -10.99 -0.76
C ARG A 182 -8.80 -11.92 -1.42
N THR A 183 -10.04 -11.90 -0.95
CA THR A 183 -11.13 -12.69 -1.54
C THR A 183 -11.41 -12.28 -2.98
N GLN A 184 -11.42 -10.97 -3.30
CA GLN A 184 -11.63 -10.51 -4.67
C GLN A 184 -10.46 -10.91 -5.59
N VAL A 185 -9.23 -10.80 -5.13
CA VAL A 185 -8.04 -11.23 -5.89
C VAL A 185 -8.07 -12.74 -6.12
N GLY A 186 -8.46 -13.54 -5.13
CA GLY A 186 -8.68 -14.98 -5.28
C GLY A 186 -9.76 -15.35 -6.32
N ARG A 187 -10.65 -14.39 -6.66
CA ARG A 187 -11.64 -14.51 -7.74
C ARG A 187 -11.12 -13.99 -9.09
N GLY A 188 -9.86 -13.53 -9.17
CA GLY A 188 -9.22 -13.05 -10.38
C GLY A 188 -9.31 -11.53 -10.60
N VAL A 189 -9.80 -10.75 -9.63
CA VAL A 189 -9.82 -9.28 -9.69
C VAL A 189 -8.39 -8.77 -9.50
N THR A 190 -7.97 -7.80 -10.31
CA THR A 190 -6.71 -7.08 -10.13
C THR A 190 -6.94 -5.86 -9.26
N VAL A 191 -6.10 -5.63 -8.27
CA VAL A 191 -6.22 -4.48 -7.36
C VAL A 191 -5.01 -3.58 -7.48
N LEU A 192 -5.21 -2.29 -7.77
CA LEU A 192 -4.21 -1.25 -7.56
C LEU A 192 -4.58 -0.49 -6.28
N LEU A 193 -3.74 -0.65 -5.28
CA LEU A 193 -3.91 -0.07 -3.95
C LEU A 193 -2.92 1.08 -3.76
N THR A 194 -3.39 2.29 -3.44
CA THR A 194 -2.50 3.32 -2.92
C THR A 194 -2.54 3.34 -1.40
N THR A 195 -1.40 3.51 -0.78
CA THR A 195 -1.32 3.64 0.68
C THR A 195 -0.09 4.46 1.10
N GLN A 196 -0.18 5.02 2.28
CA GLN A 196 0.96 5.56 3.04
C GLN A 196 1.32 4.63 4.23
N TYR A 197 0.51 3.61 4.48
CA TYR A 197 0.73 2.65 5.55
C TYR A 197 1.58 1.49 5.04
N LEU A 198 2.80 1.41 5.55
CA LEU A 198 3.79 0.43 5.16
C LEU A 198 3.36 -1.00 5.47
N GLU A 199 2.70 -1.19 6.63
CA GLU A 199 2.11 -2.46 7.04
C GLU A 199 1.05 -2.96 6.05
N GLU A 200 0.20 -2.06 5.51
CA GLU A 200 -0.82 -2.42 4.53
C GLU A 200 -0.20 -2.93 3.23
N ALA A 201 0.82 -2.23 2.74
CA ALA A 201 1.56 -2.65 1.55
C ALA A 201 2.25 -4.00 1.77
N ASP A 202 2.89 -4.20 2.93
CA ASP A 202 3.58 -5.44 3.29
C ASP A 202 2.63 -6.65 3.39
N GLN A 203 1.43 -6.44 3.94
CA GLN A 203 0.47 -7.51 4.20
C GLN A 203 -0.39 -7.88 2.99
N LEU A 204 -0.64 -6.95 2.08
CA LEU A 204 -1.57 -7.15 0.99
C LEU A 204 -0.92 -7.26 -0.38
N ALA A 205 0.16 -6.53 -0.64
CA ALA A 205 0.65 -6.38 -1.99
C ALA A 205 1.54 -7.56 -2.42
N ASP A 206 1.27 -8.11 -3.61
CA ASP A 206 2.17 -9.06 -4.28
C ASP A 206 3.40 -8.33 -4.83
N ARG A 207 3.21 -7.08 -5.27
CA ARG A 207 4.29 -6.17 -5.72
C ARG A 207 3.99 -4.76 -5.26
N ILE A 208 5.04 -4.01 -5.00
CA ILE A 208 4.97 -2.62 -4.54
C ILE A 208 5.84 -1.77 -5.45
N ALA A 209 5.30 -0.64 -5.94
CA ALA A 209 6.08 0.46 -6.46
C ALA A 209 6.12 1.58 -5.41
N VAL A 210 7.32 1.99 -5.04
CA VAL A 210 7.52 3.15 -4.16
C VAL A 210 7.60 4.38 -5.05
N ILE A 211 6.70 5.32 -4.84
CA ILE A 211 6.66 6.59 -5.57
C ILE A 211 7.07 7.74 -4.66
N ASP A 212 7.98 8.57 -5.15
CA ASP A 212 8.42 9.79 -4.49
C ASP A 212 8.62 10.89 -5.53
N ASP A 213 8.22 12.11 -5.20
CA ASP A 213 8.25 13.30 -6.08
C ASP A 213 7.79 13.02 -7.53
N GLY A 214 6.72 12.25 -7.66
CA GLY A 214 6.09 11.93 -8.95
C GLY A 214 6.84 10.91 -9.81
N ALA A 215 7.82 10.19 -9.27
CA ALA A 215 8.57 9.15 -9.97
C ALA A 215 8.60 7.85 -9.16
N VAL A 216 8.67 6.70 -9.85
CA VAL A 216 8.88 5.41 -9.21
C VAL A 216 10.37 5.29 -8.86
N VAL A 217 10.67 5.21 -7.56
CA VAL A 217 12.05 5.12 -7.03
C VAL A 217 12.49 3.68 -6.79
N ALA A 218 11.55 2.78 -6.54
CA ALA A 218 11.82 1.34 -6.39
C ALA A 218 10.56 0.53 -6.73
N GLU A 219 10.76 -0.69 -7.23
CA GLU A 219 9.71 -1.67 -7.46
C GLU A 219 10.20 -3.08 -7.12
N GLY A 220 9.33 -3.90 -6.56
CA GLY A 220 9.61 -5.29 -6.24
C GLY A 220 8.48 -5.94 -5.43
N THR A 221 8.66 -7.21 -5.05
CA THR A 221 7.85 -7.81 -3.99
C THR A 221 8.23 -7.19 -2.64
N PRO A 222 7.39 -7.28 -1.60
CA PRO A 222 7.77 -6.82 -0.25
C PRO A 222 9.13 -7.38 0.18
N ASP A 223 9.37 -8.68 -0.01
CA ASP A 223 10.63 -9.32 0.32
C ASP A 223 11.81 -8.75 -0.48
N GLN A 224 11.66 -8.58 -1.81
CA GLN A 224 12.72 -7.99 -2.66
C GLN A 224 13.07 -6.55 -2.27
N LEU A 225 12.09 -5.79 -1.79
CA LEU A 225 12.34 -4.42 -1.32
C LEU A 225 13.05 -4.43 0.03
N LYS A 226 12.70 -5.33 0.94
CA LYS A 226 13.37 -5.53 2.23
C LYS A 226 14.82 -5.97 2.04
N ASP A 227 15.08 -6.90 1.13
CA ASP A 227 16.43 -7.40 0.81
C ASP A 227 17.37 -6.30 0.26
N ARG A 228 16.81 -5.22 -0.34
CA ARG A 228 17.64 -4.07 -0.81
C ARG A 228 18.17 -3.19 0.31
N VAL A 229 17.60 -3.26 1.50
CA VAL A 229 17.97 -2.41 2.64
C VAL A 229 19.06 -3.07 3.48
N GLY A 230 19.11 -4.38 3.46
CA GLY A 230 20.14 -5.14 4.16
C GLY A 230 19.67 -6.53 4.57
N ASP A 231 20.61 -7.25 5.18
CA ASP A 231 20.38 -8.59 5.71
C ASP A 231 19.43 -8.57 6.92
N ASP A 232 18.94 -9.75 7.29
CA ASP A 232 18.19 -9.95 8.52
C ASP A 232 18.93 -9.28 9.69
N ARG A 233 18.18 -8.67 10.58
CA ARG A 233 18.75 -8.00 11.76
C ARG A 233 18.42 -8.78 13.01
N MET A 234 19.45 -8.91 13.83
CA MET A 234 19.31 -9.43 15.17
C MET A 234 19.07 -8.25 16.13
N ARG A 235 17.94 -8.28 16.83
CA ARG A 235 17.56 -7.28 17.84
C ARG A 235 17.57 -7.94 19.21
N VAL A 236 18.34 -7.36 20.12
CA VAL A 236 18.48 -7.86 21.48
C VAL A 236 18.09 -6.76 22.45
N THR A 237 17.18 -7.07 23.37
CA THR A 237 16.71 -6.13 24.40
C THR A 237 17.39 -6.43 25.73
N ALA A 238 18.11 -5.46 26.28
CA ALA A 238 18.71 -5.57 27.60
C ALA A 238 17.62 -5.59 28.70
N ALA A 239 17.81 -6.39 29.72
CA ALA A 239 16.92 -6.39 30.88
C ALA A 239 16.96 -5.06 31.64
N LYS A 240 18.12 -4.39 31.68
CA LYS A 240 18.31 -3.10 32.33
C LYS A 240 19.05 -2.13 31.41
N VAL A 241 18.77 -0.83 31.57
CA VAL A 241 19.44 0.25 30.78
C VAL A 241 20.95 0.24 30.99
N GLU A 242 21.40 -0.11 32.18
CA GLU A 242 22.81 -0.17 32.57
C GLU A 242 23.61 -1.19 31.72
N ASP A 243 22.95 -2.25 31.24
CA ASP A 243 23.55 -3.32 30.45
C ASP A 243 23.70 -2.93 28.97
N LEU A 244 23.05 -1.84 28.53
CA LEU A 244 22.96 -1.47 27.11
C LEU A 244 24.34 -1.20 26.47
N THR A 245 25.22 -0.51 27.20
CA THR A 245 26.59 -0.23 26.73
C THR A 245 27.39 -1.51 26.53
N GLN A 246 27.28 -2.47 27.45
CA GLN A 246 27.98 -3.74 27.36
C GLN A 246 27.38 -4.62 26.27
N LEU A 247 26.05 -4.63 26.13
CA LEU A 247 25.31 -5.29 25.04
C LEU A 247 25.78 -4.78 23.68
N THR A 248 25.85 -3.45 23.50
CA THR A 248 26.34 -2.83 22.25
C THR A 248 27.73 -3.26 21.89
N LYS A 249 28.60 -3.32 22.90
CA LYS A 249 30.01 -3.75 22.71
C LYS A 249 30.13 -5.23 22.32
N VAL A 250 29.29 -6.09 22.89
CA VAL A 250 29.27 -7.52 22.55
C VAL A 250 28.75 -7.72 21.15
N LEU A 251 27.59 -7.14 20.82
CA LEU A 251 26.97 -7.27 19.50
C LEU A 251 27.82 -6.64 18.40
N GLY A 252 28.51 -5.54 18.67
CA GLY A 252 29.42 -4.89 17.73
C GLY A 252 30.62 -5.75 17.28
N ARG A 253 30.88 -6.89 17.92
CA ARG A 253 31.92 -7.85 17.48
C ARG A 253 31.45 -8.75 16.33
N PHE A 254 30.15 -8.84 16.14
CA PHE A 254 29.51 -9.70 15.13
C PHE A 254 29.10 -8.95 13.86
N THR A 255 29.43 -7.68 13.75
CA THR A 255 29.12 -6.86 12.58
C THR A 255 30.27 -5.93 12.26
N SER A 256 30.43 -5.60 10.96
CA SER A 256 31.29 -4.52 10.49
C SER A 256 30.62 -3.14 10.58
N ASP A 257 29.30 -3.13 10.72
CA ASP A 257 28.51 -1.91 10.77
C ASP A 257 28.34 -1.41 12.22
N GLN A 258 27.95 -0.15 12.35
CA GLN A 258 27.63 0.38 13.67
C GLN A 258 26.32 -0.24 14.17
N PRO A 259 26.30 -0.81 15.42
CA PRO A 259 25.07 -1.25 16.03
C PRO A 259 24.08 -0.07 16.19
N LEU A 260 22.82 -0.31 15.83
CA LEU A 260 21.74 0.66 16.08
C LEU A 260 21.26 0.47 17.52
N VAL A 261 21.30 1.54 18.31
CA VAL A 261 20.93 1.53 19.72
C VAL A 261 19.68 2.38 19.92
N ASP A 262 18.66 1.77 20.53
CA ASP A 262 17.45 2.46 21.01
C ASP A 262 17.46 2.43 22.54
N GLU A 263 17.77 3.57 23.14
CA GLU A 263 17.87 3.71 24.60
C GLU A 263 16.52 3.61 25.29
N GLU A 264 15.44 4.10 24.66
CA GLU A 264 14.10 4.06 25.23
C GLU A 264 13.57 2.63 25.32
N GLN A 265 13.77 1.85 24.27
CA GLN A 265 13.38 0.44 24.21
C GLN A 265 14.45 -0.49 24.80
N ARG A 266 15.62 0.02 25.14
CA ARG A 266 16.79 -0.75 25.64
C ARG A 266 17.24 -1.81 24.64
N THR A 267 17.15 -1.55 23.33
CA THR A 267 17.46 -2.51 22.28
C THR A 267 18.72 -2.15 21.53
N VAL A 268 19.44 -3.18 21.13
CA VAL A 268 20.56 -3.07 20.18
C VAL A 268 20.25 -3.95 18.98
N SER A 269 20.37 -3.39 17.77
CA SER A 269 20.13 -4.09 16.52
C SER A 269 21.39 -4.13 15.67
N VAL A 270 21.75 -5.33 15.20
CA VAL A 270 22.90 -5.56 14.30
C VAL A 270 22.47 -6.40 13.10
N PRO A 271 23.10 -6.23 11.91
CA PRO A 271 22.91 -7.14 10.79
C PRO A 271 23.30 -8.56 11.18
N MET A 272 22.61 -9.55 10.67
CA MET A 272 22.88 -10.96 10.92
C MET A 272 23.58 -11.57 9.69
N THR A 273 24.86 -11.87 9.82
CA THR A 273 25.70 -12.34 8.70
C THR A 273 25.73 -13.85 8.50
N ASP A 274 25.48 -14.66 9.56
CA ASP A 274 25.68 -16.11 9.53
C ASP A 274 24.43 -16.95 9.84
N GLY A 275 23.23 -16.42 9.65
CA GLY A 275 21.98 -17.13 9.88
C GLY A 275 21.89 -17.74 11.29
N ILE A 276 21.49 -19.00 11.41
CA ILE A 276 21.31 -19.70 12.70
C ILE A 276 22.64 -19.80 13.48
N GLY A 277 23.77 -19.91 12.79
CA GLY A 277 25.11 -19.96 13.42
C GLY A 277 25.43 -18.67 14.16
N GLY A 278 25.08 -17.52 13.58
CA GLY A 278 25.23 -16.20 14.21
C GLY A 278 24.43 -16.08 15.50
N ILE A 279 23.17 -16.57 15.50
CA ILE A 279 22.30 -16.59 16.69
C ILE A 279 22.96 -17.36 17.83
N ALA A 280 23.47 -18.58 17.54
CA ALA A 280 24.09 -19.43 18.54
C ALA A 280 25.34 -18.77 19.12
N SER A 281 26.18 -18.17 18.27
CA SER A 281 27.41 -17.50 18.66
C SER A 281 27.14 -16.28 19.55
N VAL A 282 26.19 -15.43 19.16
CA VAL A 282 25.79 -14.26 19.95
C VAL A 282 25.17 -14.68 21.29
N SER A 283 24.30 -15.69 21.29
CA SER A 283 23.69 -16.19 22.53
C SER A 283 24.75 -16.73 23.52
N ALA A 284 25.75 -17.45 23.03
CA ALA A 284 26.85 -17.95 23.85
C ALA A 284 27.72 -16.82 24.44
N GLU A 285 28.02 -15.80 23.65
CA GLU A 285 28.82 -14.64 24.09
C GLU A 285 28.05 -13.79 25.12
N LEU A 286 26.74 -13.57 24.92
CA LEU A 286 25.88 -12.88 25.88
C LEU A 286 25.79 -13.62 27.21
N ALA A 287 25.65 -14.95 27.16
CA ALA A 287 25.67 -15.78 28.36
C ALA A 287 27.00 -15.73 29.08
N ALA A 288 28.14 -15.82 28.33
CA ALA A 288 29.49 -15.73 28.89
C ALA A 288 29.79 -14.35 29.51
N ALA A 289 29.25 -13.28 28.92
CA ALA A 289 29.37 -11.92 29.44
C ALA A 289 28.44 -11.65 30.64
N GLY A 290 27.54 -12.57 30.96
CA GLY A 290 26.56 -12.41 32.06
C GLY A 290 25.54 -11.29 31.84
N ILE A 291 25.27 -10.93 30.57
CA ILE A 291 24.34 -9.86 30.23
C ILE A 291 22.89 -10.43 30.25
N PRO A 292 22.03 -9.97 31.15
CA PRO A 292 20.66 -10.41 31.17
C PRO A 292 19.87 -9.80 30.00
N VAL A 293 19.32 -10.66 29.17
CA VAL A 293 18.50 -10.30 27.99
C VAL A 293 17.04 -10.53 28.32
N SER A 294 16.18 -9.55 28.03
CA SER A 294 14.73 -9.68 28.21
C SER A 294 14.02 -10.16 26.97
N ASP A 295 14.57 -9.87 25.79
CA ASP A 295 14.01 -10.30 24.49
C ASP A 295 15.11 -10.46 23.45
N PHE A 296 14.94 -11.42 22.54
CA PHE A 296 15.85 -11.73 21.46
C PHE A 296 15.05 -12.03 20.21
N GLN A 297 15.16 -11.18 19.22
CA GLN A 297 14.42 -11.30 17.96
C GLN A 297 15.37 -11.29 16.78
N VAL A 298 15.07 -12.11 15.78
CA VAL A 298 15.63 -11.97 14.44
C VAL A 298 14.49 -11.51 13.54
N SER A 299 14.67 -10.38 12.91
CA SER A 299 13.68 -9.80 12.02
C SER A 299 14.32 -9.38 10.71
N ARG A 300 13.61 -9.62 9.62
CA ARG A 300 13.92 -8.95 8.36
C ARG A 300 13.76 -7.44 8.52
N PRO A 301 14.44 -6.65 7.68
CA PRO A 301 14.16 -5.22 7.62
C PRO A 301 12.66 -4.95 7.49
N SER A 302 12.16 -3.95 8.18
CA SER A 302 10.78 -3.53 8.06
C SER A 302 10.58 -2.72 6.77
N MET A 303 9.34 -2.63 6.30
CA MET A 303 9.01 -1.71 5.20
C MET A 303 9.27 -0.24 5.57
N ASP A 304 9.27 0.11 6.88
CA ASP A 304 9.66 1.45 7.36
C ASP A 304 11.13 1.75 7.06
N GLU A 305 12.02 0.79 7.33
CA GLU A 305 13.44 0.91 7.02
C GLU A 305 13.68 0.99 5.50
N VAL A 306 12.93 0.20 4.70
CA VAL A 306 12.94 0.30 3.23
C VAL A 306 12.60 1.70 2.79
N PHE A 307 11.49 2.22 3.28
CA PHE A 307 10.98 3.52 2.87
C PHE A 307 11.96 4.64 3.20
N LEU A 308 12.48 4.68 4.44
CA LEU A 308 13.48 5.65 4.87
C LEU A 308 14.75 5.58 4.01
N SER A 309 15.27 4.39 3.75
CA SER A 309 16.50 4.23 2.95
C SER A 309 16.34 4.70 1.49
N LEU A 310 15.14 4.58 0.93
CA LEU A 310 14.85 4.99 -0.45
C LEU A 310 14.60 6.50 -0.55
N THR A 311 13.94 7.10 0.44
CA THR A 311 13.62 8.54 0.43
C THR A 311 14.81 9.41 0.86
N ASP A 312 15.64 8.97 1.83
CA ASP A 312 16.87 9.67 2.21
C ASP A 312 17.90 9.70 1.07
N LYS A 313 18.00 8.62 0.28
CA LYS A 313 18.86 8.59 -0.93
C LYS A 313 18.35 9.51 -2.04
N ALA A 314 17.06 9.75 -2.13
CA ALA A 314 16.48 10.70 -3.07
C ALA A 314 16.80 12.15 -2.69
N ALA A 315 16.80 12.47 -1.38
CA ALA A 315 17.15 13.79 -0.86
C ALA A 315 18.64 14.16 -1.04
N THR A 316 19.52 13.15 -1.22
CA THR A 316 20.98 13.35 -1.41
C THR A 316 21.42 13.33 -2.88
N ARG A 317 20.52 13.23 -3.86
CA ARG A 317 20.89 13.43 -5.27
C ARG A 317 21.21 14.92 -5.49
N PRO A 318 22.46 15.28 -5.87
CA PRO A 318 22.78 16.66 -6.21
C PRO A 318 21.97 17.06 -7.44
N GLU A 319 21.32 18.21 -7.36
CA GLU A 319 20.90 18.97 -8.54
C GLU A 319 22.15 19.29 -9.34
N ASN A 320 22.56 18.44 -10.26
CA ASN A 320 23.61 18.79 -11.20
C ASN A 320 23.40 18.08 -12.54
N GLU A 321 23.32 18.90 -13.50
CA GLU A 321 23.85 19.05 -14.83
C GLU A 321 22.76 19.36 -15.86
N GLY A 322 22.48 20.61 -15.98
CA GLY A 322 21.60 21.15 -17.03
C GLY A 322 21.84 22.62 -17.30
N ALA A 323 23.12 23.05 -17.27
CA ALA A 323 23.46 24.40 -17.77
C ALA A 323 24.91 24.41 -18.25
N ALA A 324 25.14 24.00 -19.49
CA ALA A 324 26.23 24.46 -20.34
C ALA A 324 26.26 23.70 -21.67
N ALA A 325 25.72 24.28 -22.73
CA ALA A 325 26.29 24.50 -24.03
C ALA A 325 25.18 24.77 -25.06
#